data_73fbc47b4dd6177f8ec45101cbd80f25
#
_entry.id   73fbc47b4dd6177f8ec45101cbd80f25
#
_cell.length_a   1.000
_cell.length_b   1.000
_cell.length_c   1.000
_cell.angle_alpha   90.00
_cell.angle_beta   90.00
_cell.angle_gamma   90.00
#
_symmetry.space_group_name_H-M   'P 1'
#
loop_
_entity.id
_entity.type
_entity.pdbx_description
1 polymer ?
#
loop_
_entity_poly.entity_id
_entity_poly.type
_entity_poly.pdbx_seq_one_letter_code
_entity_poly.pdbx_strand_id
1 'polypeptide(L)'
;HKSEDEQQIIPNTQDAIITEDLWLRVQELRQHKRRPTSTGRTSLFSGLVYCPDCGAKLHFAAAKSMTRQQEHFRCSNYKSGRGECQIHFIRDIVLERIVYEAISNLADFVRCYEPVFLYLMATKNQTARKSELQKLKTKVESGKRRISELDVLISRTSEDNILGKLSDDRYSRMASMYENEQRELIETISKSERELEKAEQQNIDMRLLLKTLRELTDFRELTPTIVNSLIQRIEVHNN
;
A
#
# COMPACT_ATOMS: atom_id res chain seq x y z
N HIS A 1 -23.07 -19.39 -4.23
CA HIS A 1 -21.59 -19.34 -4.28
C HIS A 1 -21.08 -20.11 -3.06
N LYS A 2 -20.12 -21.01 -3.28
CA LYS A 2 -19.42 -21.72 -2.21
C LYS A 2 -18.59 -20.73 -1.41
N SER A 3 -18.40 -20.98 -0.11
CA SER A 3 -17.49 -20.18 0.73
C SER A 3 -16.06 -20.26 0.19
N GLU A 4 -15.20 -19.27 0.51
CA GLU A 4 -13.81 -19.24 0.05
C GLU A 4 -13.05 -20.51 0.45
N ASP A 5 -13.35 -21.08 1.61
CA ASP A 5 -12.75 -22.32 2.13
C ASP A 5 -13.18 -23.59 1.36
N GLU A 6 -14.27 -23.54 0.60
CA GLU A 6 -14.78 -24.65 -0.23
C GLU A 6 -14.36 -24.54 -1.70
N GLN A 7 -13.63 -23.48 -2.07
CA GLN A 7 -13.17 -23.25 -3.43
C GLN A 7 -11.82 -23.92 -3.65
N GLN A 8 -11.75 -24.80 -4.63
CA GLN A 8 -10.50 -25.42 -5.04
C GLN A 8 -9.81 -24.51 -6.08
N ILE A 9 -8.74 -23.83 -5.65
CA ILE A 9 -7.96 -22.96 -6.53
C ILE A 9 -6.88 -23.82 -7.20
N ILE A 10 -6.94 -23.93 -8.51
CA ILE A 10 -5.91 -24.60 -9.32
C ILE A 10 -5.10 -23.49 -9.99
N PRO A 11 -3.84 -23.26 -9.56
CA PRO A 11 -3.01 -22.21 -10.13
C PRO A 11 -2.51 -22.60 -11.54
N ASN A 12 -2.24 -21.58 -12.36
CA ASN A 12 -1.59 -21.71 -13.69
C ASN A 12 -2.34 -22.59 -14.69
N THR A 13 -3.68 -22.56 -14.70
CA THR A 13 -4.49 -23.32 -15.65
C THR A 13 -4.53 -22.69 -17.05
N GLN A 14 -4.19 -21.41 -17.17
CA GLN A 14 -4.12 -20.68 -18.44
C GLN A 14 -3.15 -19.49 -18.32
N ASP A 15 -2.67 -19.01 -19.47
CA ASP A 15 -1.84 -17.82 -19.51
C ASP A 15 -2.63 -16.59 -19.00
N ALA A 16 -1.98 -15.75 -18.21
CA ALA A 16 -2.60 -14.56 -17.66
C ALA A 16 -2.90 -13.55 -18.77
N ILE A 17 -4.16 -13.13 -18.90
CA ILE A 17 -4.61 -12.09 -19.87
C ILE A 17 -4.09 -10.71 -19.46
N ILE A 18 -3.93 -10.47 -18.16
CA ILE A 18 -3.38 -9.24 -17.60
C ILE A 18 -2.26 -9.59 -16.63
N THR A 19 -1.29 -8.69 -16.46
CA THR A 19 -0.22 -8.88 -15.48
C THR A 19 -0.78 -8.84 -14.06
N GLU A 20 -0.15 -9.55 -13.14
CA GLU A 20 -0.53 -9.60 -11.74
C GLU A 20 -0.57 -8.20 -11.10
N ASP A 21 0.40 -7.34 -11.42
CA ASP A 21 0.46 -5.95 -10.96
C ASP A 21 -0.79 -5.15 -11.38
N LEU A 22 -1.22 -5.32 -12.62
CA LEU A 22 -2.42 -4.65 -13.12
C LEU A 22 -3.67 -5.19 -12.43
N TRP A 23 -3.75 -6.50 -12.19
CA TRP A 23 -4.86 -7.11 -11.47
C TRP A 23 -4.93 -6.62 -10.03
N LEU A 24 -3.82 -6.60 -9.30
CA LEU A 24 -3.73 -6.08 -7.93
C LEU A 24 -4.16 -4.61 -7.87
N ARG A 25 -3.70 -3.80 -8.82
CA ARG A 25 -4.10 -2.40 -8.92
C ARG A 25 -5.61 -2.23 -9.14
N VAL A 26 -6.22 -3.07 -9.97
CA VAL A 26 -7.67 -3.09 -10.17
C VAL A 26 -8.40 -3.48 -8.89
N GLN A 27 -7.89 -4.45 -8.11
CA GLN A 27 -8.51 -4.84 -6.83
C GLN A 27 -8.45 -3.69 -5.82
N GLU A 28 -7.33 -2.97 -5.70
CA GLU A 28 -7.23 -1.76 -4.87
C GLU A 28 -8.27 -0.71 -5.27
N LEU A 29 -8.38 -0.43 -6.57
CA LEU A 29 -9.37 0.53 -7.09
C LEU A 29 -10.81 0.10 -6.79
N ARG A 30 -11.11 -1.21 -6.81
CA ARG A 30 -12.44 -1.75 -6.44
C ARG A 30 -12.76 -1.56 -4.95
N GLN A 31 -11.77 -1.53 -4.06
CA GLN A 31 -12.00 -1.24 -2.63
C GLN A 31 -12.45 0.20 -2.41
N HIS A 32 -12.13 1.12 -3.32
CA HIS A 32 -12.62 2.49 -3.31
C HIS A 32 -14.06 2.57 -3.85
N LYS A 33 -15.02 1.93 -3.15
CA LYS A 33 -16.44 1.96 -3.55
C LYS A 33 -16.94 3.41 -3.62
N ARG A 34 -17.19 3.86 -4.83
CA ARG A 34 -17.82 5.15 -5.10
C ARG A 34 -19.34 5.00 -4.89
N ARG A 35 -19.87 5.64 -3.87
CA ARG A 35 -21.34 5.76 -3.76
C ARG A 35 -21.79 6.90 -4.67
N PRO A 36 -22.65 6.64 -5.66
CA PRO A 36 -23.22 7.73 -6.46
C PRO A 36 -24.01 8.67 -5.53
N THR A 37 -23.97 9.97 -5.84
CA THR A 37 -24.82 10.95 -5.17
C THR A 37 -26.27 10.72 -5.57
N SER A 38 -27.23 11.32 -4.85
CA SER A 38 -28.66 11.29 -5.21
C SER A 38 -28.96 11.87 -6.60
N THR A 39 -28.02 12.62 -7.17
CA THR A 39 -28.09 13.20 -8.51
C THR A 39 -27.43 12.34 -9.58
N GLY A 40 -26.80 11.22 -9.23
CA GLY A 40 -25.98 10.42 -10.13
C GLY A 40 -24.61 11.04 -10.47
N ARG A 41 -24.33 12.28 -10.02
CA ARG A 41 -23.04 12.94 -10.27
C ARG A 41 -21.95 12.34 -9.38
N THR A 42 -20.77 12.14 -9.94
CA THR A 42 -19.57 11.65 -9.25
C THR A 42 -18.41 12.60 -9.53
N SER A 43 -17.52 12.81 -8.55
CA SER A 43 -16.25 13.51 -8.77
C SER A 43 -15.15 12.51 -9.10
N LEU A 44 -14.15 12.96 -9.86
CA LEU A 44 -12.93 12.23 -10.17
C LEU A 44 -12.16 11.80 -8.91
N PHE A 45 -12.27 12.60 -7.84
CA PHE A 45 -11.55 12.40 -6.58
C PHE A 45 -12.36 11.66 -5.51
N SER A 46 -13.54 11.15 -5.86
CA SER A 46 -14.38 10.40 -4.90
C SER A 46 -13.62 9.17 -4.38
N GLY A 47 -13.46 9.11 -3.06
CA GLY A 47 -12.74 8.03 -2.38
C GLY A 47 -11.24 8.28 -2.16
N LEU A 48 -10.67 9.34 -2.77
CA LEU A 48 -9.25 9.70 -2.64
C LEU A 48 -8.99 10.83 -1.64
N VAL A 49 -10.04 11.59 -1.22
CA VAL A 49 -9.91 12.79 -0.38
C VAL A 49 -10.14 12.44 1.08
N TYR A 50 -9.21 12.85 1.95
CA TYR A 50 -9.20 12.52 3.37
C TYR A 50 -9.02 13.75 4.25
N CYS A 51 -9.54 13.65 5.47
CA CYS A 51 -9.31 14.62 6.53
C CYS A 51 -7.99 14.29 7.25
N PRO A 52 -7.06 15.24 7.40
CA PRO A 52 -5.81 15.01 8.11
C PRO A 52 -6.00 14.76 9.60
N ASP A 53 -7.00 15.43 10.23
CA ASP A 53 -7.20 15.40 11.68
C ASP A 53 -7.82 14.08 12.15
N CYS A 54 -8.87 13.60 11.45
CA CYS A 54 -9.58 12.41 11.88
C CYS A 54 -9.36 11.18 10.97
N GLY A 55 -8.59 11.31 9.90
CA GLY A 55 -8.32 10.24 8.93
C GLY A 55 -9.52 9.80 8.09
N ALA A 56 -10.71 10.33 8.36
CA ALA A 56 -11.94 9.95 7.66
C ALA A 56 -11.96 10.49 6.22
N LYS A 57 -12.68 9.80 5.33
CA LYS A 57 -12.87 10.27 3.95
C LYS A 57 -13.73 11.52 3.92
N LEU A 58 -13.38 12.46 3.05
CA LEU A 58 -14.29 13.54 2.66
C LEU A 58 -15.28 13.00 1.64
N HIS A 59 -16.55 13.28 1.86
CA HIS A 59 -17.63 12.89 0.97
C HIS A 59 -17.95 13.97 -0.02
N PHE A 60 -18.06 13.60 -1.30
CA PHE A 60 -18.54 14.48 -2.36
C PHE A 60 -20.03 14.79 -2.14
N ALA A 61 -20.37 16.07 -2.17
CA ALA A 61 -21.71 16.58 -2.02
C ALA A 61 -22.14 17.28 -3.32
N ALA A 62 -23.18 16.75 -3.94
CA ALA A 62 -23.86 17.32 -5.09
C ALA A 62 -25.38 17.17 -4.92
N ALA A 63 -26.13 18.19 -5.17
CA ALA A 63 -27.59 18.19 -5.12
C ALA A 63 -28.18 18.79 -6.40
N LYS A 64 -29.47 18.53 -6.69
CA LYS A 64 -30.13 19.06 -7.89
C LYS A 64 -30.15 20.59 -7.91
N SER A 65 -30.19 21.24 -6.75
CA SER A 65 -30.14 22.68 -6.59
C SER A 65 -28.75 23.29 -6.65
N MET A 66 -27.69 22.45 -6.64
CA MET A 66 -26.31 22.92 -6.65
C MET A 66 -25.80 23.05 -8.08
N THR A 67 -25.08 24.14 -8.35
CA THR A 67 -24.27 24.32 -9.55
C THR A 67 -22.95 23.57 -9.42
N ARG A 68 -22.27 23.32 -10.53
CA ARG A 68 -20.93 22.70 -10.55
C ARG A 68 -19.93 23.44 -9.62
N GLN A 69 -20.04 24.76 -9.53
CA GLN A 69 -19.20 25.59 -8.65
C GLN A 69 -19.46 25.40 -7.16
N GLN A 70 -20.62 24.88 -6.78
CA GLN A 70 -21.02 24.64 -5.39
C GLN A 70 -20.78 23.22 -4.94
N GLU A 71 -20.49 22.32 -5.87
CA GLU A 71 -20.14 20.94 -5.55
C GLU A 71 -18.83 20.90 -4.77
N HIS A 72 -18.78 20.08 -3.73
CA HIS A 72 -17.68 20.12 -2.79
C HIS A 72 -17.45 18.80 -2.07
N PHE A 73 -16.28 18.67 -1.50
CA PHE A 73 -15.94 17.62 -0.53
C PHE A 73 -16.06 18.17 0.89
N ARG A 74 -16.57 17.35 1.80
CA ARG A 74 -16.71 17.66 3.22
C ARG A 74 -16.40 16.44 4.08
N CYS A 75 -15.71 16.66 5.22
CA CYS A 75 -15.37 15.60 6.17
C CYS A 75 -16.63 14.86 6.64
N SER A 76 -16.60 13.54 6.60
CA SER A 76 -17.73 12.69 6.96
C SER A 76 -18.04 12.74 8.46
N ASN A 77 -17.02 12.80 9.32
CA ASN A 77 -17.19 12.88 10.77
C ASN A 77 -17.78 14.22 11.20
N TYR A 78 -17.32 15.33 10.62
CA TYR A 78 -17.92 16.63 10.83
C TYR A 78 -19.40 16.66 10.37
N LYS A 79 -19.69 16.10 9.19
CA LYS A 79 -21.06 16.06 8.64
C LYS A 79 -22.02 15.26 9.52
N SER A 80 -21.56 14.15 10.11
CA SER A 80 -22.40 13.26 10.92
C SER A 80 -22.53 13.68 12.37
N GLY A 81 -21.80 14.72 12.81
CA GLY A 81 -21.73 15.13 14.21
C GLY A 81 -21.11 14.07 15.13
N ARG A 82 -20.42 13.09 14.57
CA ARG A 82 -19.76 11.99 15.30
C ARG A 82 -18.27 12.29 15.47
N GLY A 83 -17.93 13.11 16.42
CA GLY A 83 -16.53 13.40 16.76
C GLY A 83 -16.21 14.89 16.81
N GLU A 84 -15.03 15.21 17.33
CA GLU A 84 -14.53 16.58 17.56
C GLU A 84 -13.87 17.19 16.31
N CYS A 85 -14.05 16.59 15.13
CA CYS A 85 -13.40 17.06 13.92
C CYS A 85 -13.97 18.41 13.47
N GLN A 86 -13.09 19.34 13.12
CA GLN A 86 -13.44 20.61 12.54
C GLN A 86 -13.88 20.47 11.07
N ILE A 87 -14.41 21.56 10.50
CA ILE A 87 -14.86 21.57 9.11
C ILE A 87 -13.66 21.51 8.16
N HIS A 88 -13.54 20.41 7.42
CA HIS A 88 -12.63 20.29 6.28
C HIS A 88 -13.47 20.28 5.02
N PHE A 89 -13.21 21.25 4.16
CA PHE A 89 -14.03 21.55 2.99
C PHE A 89 -13.16 22.01 1.83
N ILE A 90 -13.43 21.49 0.63
CA ILE A 90 -12.86 21.98 -0.62
C ILE A 90 -13.88 21.87 -1.74
N ARG A 91 -13.99 22.88 -2.59
CA ARG A 91 -14.81 22.80 -3.81
C ARG A 91 -14.17 21.86 -4.82
N ASP A 92 -15.00 21.06 -5.49
CA ASP A 92 -14.54 20.07 -6.46
C ASP A 92 -13.75 20.71 -7.61
N ILE A 93 -14.23 21.82 -8.15
CA ILE A 93 -13.56 22.57 -9.22
C ILE A 93 -12.20 23.15 -8.80
N VAL A 94 -12.06 23.54 -7.53
CA VAL A 94 -10.77 24.05 -7.01
C VAL A 94 -9.79 22.89 -6.86
N LEU A 95 -10.26 21.77 -6.33
CA LEU A 95 -9.44 20.55 -6.23
C LEU A 95 -8.98 20.07 -7.62
N GLU A 96 -9.91 20.04 -8.58
CA GLU A 96 -9.62 19.65 -9.97
C GLU A 96 -8.51 20.52 -10.57
N ARG A 97 -8.61 21.84 -10.37
CA ARG A 97 -7.61 22.79 -10.85
C ARG A 97 -6.24 22.60 -10.21
N ILE A 98 -6.20 22.47 -8.87
CA ILE A 98 -4.94 22.27 -8.13
C ILE A 98 -4.26 20.98 -8.58
N VAL A 99 -5.02 19.90 -8.70
CA VAL A 99 -4.48 18.60 -9.14
C VAL A 99 -4.02 18.65 -10.58
N TYR A 100 -4.80 19.29 -11.47
CA TYR A 100 -4.40 19.48 -12.86
C TYR A 100 -3.07 20.23 -12.97
N GLU A 101 -2.95 21.38 -12.31
CA GLU A 101 -1.72 22.19 -12.29
C GLU A 101 -0.52 21.41 -11.71
N ALA A 102 -0.73 20.66 -10.64
CA ALA A 102 0.32 19.85 -10.02
C ALA A 102 0.84 18.74 -10.95
N ILE A 103 -0.09 18.01 -11.61
CA ILE A 103 0.28 16.94 -12.55
C ILE A 103 0.93 17.53 -13.80
N SER A 104 0.40 18.62 -14.36
CA SER A 104 0.99 19.31 -15.51
C SER A 104 2.41 19.75 -15.24
N ASN A 105 2.64 20.44 -14.13
CA ASN A 105 3.97 20.91 -13.75
C ASN A 105 4.93 19.75 -13.55
N LEU A 106 4.49 18.66 -12.95
CA LEU A 106 5.32 17.47 -12.77
C LEU A 106 5.65 16.78 -14.10
N ALA A 107 4.67 16.65 -15.01
CA ALA A 107 4.88 16.08 -16.33
C ALA A 107 5.85 16.93 -17.17
N ASP A 108 5.69 18.25 -17.13
CA ASP A 108 6.59 19.18 -17.81
C ASP A 108 8.00 19.13 -17.25
N PHE A 109 8.13 19.05 -15.92
CA PHE A 109 9.43 18.89 -15.26
C PHE A 109 10.12 17.57 -15.67
N VAL A 110 9.40 16.47 -15.68
CA VAL A 110 9.95 15.18 -16.12
C VAL A 110 10.32 15.21 -17.59
N ARG A 111 9.48 15.80 -18.45
CA ARG A 111 9.79 15.93 -19.88
C ARG A 111 11.04 16.74 -20.16
N CYS A 112 11.22 17.87 -19.47
CA CYS A 112 12.33 18.79 -19.72
C CYS A 112 13.61 18.37 -18.99
N TYR A 113 13.47 17.74 -17.80
CA TYR A 113 14.57 17.50 -16.88
C TYR A 113 14.58 16.08 -16.31
N GLU A 114 14.23 15.08 -17.13
CA GLU A 114 14.15 13.69 -16.67
C GLU A 114 15.43 13.19 -15.93
N PRO A 115 16.66 13.46 -16.42
CA PRO A 115 17.87 13.05 -15.70
C PRO A 115 17.98 13.67 -14.32
N VAL A 116 17.54 14.93 -14.15
CA VAL A 116 17.52 15.61 -12.86
C VAL A 116 16.46 15.02 -11.94
N PHE A 117 15.27 14.72 -12.46
CA PHE A 117 14.21 14.07 -11.70
C PHE A 117 14.68 12.70 -11.20
N LEU A 118 15.27 11.87 -12.07
CA LEU A 118 15.83 10.58 -11.70
C LEU A 118 16.94 10.69 -10.66
N TYR A 119 17.82 11.69 -10.80
CA TYR A 119 18.87 11.97 -9.82
C TYR A 119 18.28 12.36 -8.46
N LEU A 120 17.31 13.26 -8.41
CA LEU A 120 16.64 13.67 -7.17
C LEU A 120 15.92 12.50 -6.49
N MET A 121 15.27 11.64 -7.25
CA MET A 121 14.62 10.44 -6.74
C MET A 121 15.66 9.42 -6.24
N ALA A 122 16.80 9.32 -6.95
CA ALA A 122 17.89 8.42 -6.58
C ALA A 122 18.63 8.89 -5.32
N THR A 123 18.97 10.16 -5.22
CA THR A 123 19.79 10.70 -4.12
C THR A 123 19.08 10.78 -2.80
N LYS A 124 17.77 11.00 -2.79
CA LYS A 124 17.00 11.06 -1.52
C LYS A 124 17.04 9.78 -0.70
N ASN A 125 17.36 8.61 -1.30
CA ASN A 125 17.18 7.34 -0.56
C ASN A 125 18.06 6.14 -0.98
N GLN A 126 18.97 6.21 -1.98
CA GLN A 126 19.46 4.96 -2.58
C GLN A 126 20.59 4.25 -1.87
N THR A 127 21.64 4.94 -1.44
CA THR A 127 22.81 4.24 -0.86
C THR A 127 22.52 3.66 0.52
N ALA A 128 21.94 4.48 1.42
CA ALA A 128 21.54 4.02 2.75
C ALA A 128 20.44 2.96 2.67
N ARG A 129 19.40 3.20 1.85
CA ARG A 129 18.26 2.29 1.69
C ARG A 129 18.65 0.96 1.03
N LYS A 130 19.51 0.98 0.01
CA LYS A 130 20.00 -0.25 -0.64
C LYS A 130 20.80 -1.11 0.34
N SER A 131 21.65 -0.48 1.16
CA SER A 131 22.40 -1.16 2.23
C SER A 131 21.45 -1.74 3.29
N GLU A 132 20.43 -1.00 3.68
CA GLU A 132 19.42 -1.43 4.65
C GLU A 132 18.58 -2.62 4.14
N LEU A 133 18.10 -2.53 2.90
CA LEU A 133 17.40 -3.65 2.25
C LEU A 133 18.26 -4.89 2.12
N GLN A 134 19.55 -4.74 1.81
CA GLN A 134 20.48 -5.86 1.77
C GLN A 134 20.65 -6.50 3.16
N LYS A 135 20.75 -5.69 4.22
CA LYS A 135 20.79 -6.18 5.60
C LYS A 135 19.51 -6.93 5.98
N LEU A 136 18.35 -6.41 5.60
CA LEU A 136 17.07 -7.07 5.83
C LEU A 136 17.00 -8.43 5.10
N LYS A 137 17.42 -8.51 3.84
CA LYS A 137 17.48 -9.77 3.08
C LYS A 137 18.40 -10.80 3.77
N THR A 138 19.60 -10.38 4.14
CA THR A 138 20.54 -11.26 4.85
C THR A 138 19.97 -11.72 6.19
N LYS A 139 19.26 -10.84 6.91
CA LYS A 139 18.62 -11.17 8.20
C LYS A 139 17.50 -12.21 8.02
N VAL A 140 16.68 -12.08 6.98
CA VAL A 140 15.63 -13.07 6.64
C VAL A 140 16.26 -14.42 6.29
N GLU A 141 17.28 -14.45 5.41
CA GLU A 141 17.96 -15.69 5.01
C GLU A 141 18.64 -16.38 6.19
N SER A 142 19.38 -15.64 7.00
CA SER A 142 20.03 -16.19 8.19
C SER A 142 19.03 -16.70 9.21
N GLY A 143 17.93 -15.98 9.42
CA GLY A 143 16.85 -16.40 10.32
C GLY A 143 16.17 -17.69 9.84
N LYS A 144 15.83 -17.79 8.56
CA LYS A 144 15.27 -19.03 7.97
C LYS A 144 16.21 -20.23 8.11
N ARG A 145 17.49 -20.01 7.89
CA ARG A 145 18.51 -21.07 8.11
C ARG A 145 18.55 -21.50 9.57
N ARG A 146 18.53 -20.54 10.50
CA ARG A 146 18.54 -20.83 11.93
C ARG A 146 17.31 -21.59 12.39
N ILE A 147 16.12 -21.28 11.86
CA ILE A 147 14.89 -22.04 12.12
C ILE A 147 15.06 -23.49 11.71
N SER A 148 15.60 -23.77 10.51
CA SER A 148 15.86 -25.14 10.05
C SER A 148 16.87 -25.88 10.94
N GLU A 149 17.87 -25.19 11.45
CA GLU A 149 18.82 -25.78 12.43
C GLU A 149 18.12 -26.12 13.75
N LEU A 150 17.23 -25.23 14.23
CA LEU A 150 16.44 -25.47 15.45
C LEU A 150 15.49 -26.67 15.30
N ASP A 151 14.86 -26.84 14.15
CA ASP A 151 14.01 -28.01 13.86
C ASP A 151 14.79 -29.31 13.99
N VAL A 152 16.03 -29.35 13.47
CA VAL A 152 16.92 -30.51 13.62
C VAL A 152 17.33 -30.74 15.06
N LEU A 153 17.62 -29.66 15.81
CA LEU A 153 17.98 -29.75 17.22
C LEU A 153 16.83 -30.25 18.09
N ILE A 154 15.61 -29.75 17.85
CA ILE A 154 14.40 -30.18 18.52
C ILE A 154 14.16 -31.69 18.28
N SER A 155 14.27 -32.13 17.02
CA SER A 155 14.10 -33.54 16.67
C SER A 155 15.14 -34.43 17.38
N ARG A 156 16.42 -34.04 17.37
CA ARG A 156 17.48 -34.80 18.04
C ARG A 156 17.31 -34.87 19.55
N THR A 157 16.94 -33.76 20.18
CA THR A 157 16.73 -33.73 21.65
C THR A 157 15.54 -34.59 22.04
N SER A 158 14.48 -34.64 21.20
CA SER A 158 13.32 -35.53 21.39
C SER A 158 13.74 -37.01 21.27
N GLU A 159 14.52 -37.38 20.27
CA GLU A 159 15.04 -38.74 20.10
C GLU A 159 15.93 -39.17 21.28
N ASP A 160 16.84 -38.32 21.73
CA ASP A 160 17.73 -38.59 22.86
C ASP A 160 16.96 -38.73 24.19
N ASN A 161 15.85 -38.00 24.36
CA ASN A 161 14.95 -38.18 25.50
C ASN A 161 14.24 -39.54 25.45
N ILE A 162 13.66 -39.91 24.30
CA ILE A 162 12.97 -41.20 24.08
C ILE A 162 13.95 -42.37 24.33
N LEU A 163 15.21 -42.23 23.92
CA LEU A 163 16.25 -43.25 24.12
C LEU A 163 16.82 -43.27 25.54
N GLY A 164 16.32 -42.42 26.45
CA GLY A 164 16.78 -42.34 27.82
C GLY A 164 18.17 -41.73 28.04
N LYS A 165 18.76 -41.12 27.00
CA LYS A 165 20.04 -40.41 27.08
C LYS A 165 19.93 -39.03 27.68
N LEU A 166 18.72 -38.43 27.61
CA LEU A 166 18.40 -37.12 28.14
C LEU A 166 17.26 -37.23 29.14
N SER A 167 17.41 -36.63 30.35
CA SER A 167 16.33 -36.60 31.35
C SER A 167 15.20 -35.67 30.91
N ASP A 168 13.96 -35.97 31.37
CA ASP A 168 12.75 -35.18 31.03
C ASP A 168 12.88 -33.73 31.43
N ASP A 169 13.46 -33.41 32.55
CA ASP A 169 13.70 -32.03 33.02
C ASP A 169 14.68 -31.27 32.09
N ARG A 170 15.66 -31.97 31.59
CA ARG A 170 16.65 -31.37 30.66
C ARG A 170 16.07 -31.17 29.29
N TYR A 171 15.34 -32.18 28.82
CA TYR A 171 14.60 -32.09 27.55
C TYR A 171 13.61 -30.93 27.58
N SER A 172 12.77 -30.81 28.58
CA SER A 172 11.77 -29.75 28.72
C SER A 172 12.39 -28.36 28.68
N ARG A 173 13.52 -28.15 29.36
CA ARG A 173 14.24 -26.87 29.32
C ARG A 173 14.82 -26.56 27.94
N MET A 174 15.44 -27.53 27.30
CA MET A 174 16.06 -27.35 25.97
C MET A 174 14.98 -27.13 24.90
N ALA A 175 13.91 -27.91 24.91
CA ALA A 175 12.78 -27.75 24.01
C ALA A 175 12.17 -26.34 24.13
N SER A 176 11.87 -25.89 25.37
CA SER A 176 11.33 -24.56 25.60
C SER A 176 12.26 -23.43 25.13
N MET A 177 13.60 -23.60 25.31
CA MET A 177 14.56 -22.63 24.78
C MET A 177 14.52 -22.55 23.26
N TYR A 178 14.56 -23.70 22.57
CA TYR A 178 14.54 -23.73 21.10
C TYR A 178 13.23 -23.24 20.52
N GLU A 179 12.10 -23.61 21.11
CA GLU A 179 10.78 -23.12 20.70
C GLU A 179 10.60 -21.61 20.87
N ASN A 180 11.14 -21.04 21.98
CA ASN A 180 11.12 -19.61 22.20
C ASN A 180 12.00 -18.87 21.17
N GLU A 181 13.24 -19.35 20.93
CA GLU A 181 14.13 -18.79 19.91
C GLU A 181 13.47 -18.83 18.53
N GLN A 182 12.85 -19.96 18.19
CA GLN A 182 12.14 -20.13 16.92
C GLN A 182 10.98 -19.14 16.75
N ARG A 183 10.20 -18.92 17.81
CA ARG A 183 9.09 -17.97 17.82
C ARG A 183 9.58 -16.53 17.61
N GLU A 184 10.64 -16.12 18.30
CA GLU A 184 11.24 -14.78 18.13
C GLU A 184 11.81 -14.58 16.73
N LEU A 185 12.43 -15.61 16.15
CA LEU A 185 12.94 -15.58 14.78
C LEU A 185 11.80 -15.44 13.78
N ILE A 186 10.72 -16.21 13.91
CA ILE A 186 9.54 -16.14 13.03
C ILE A 186 8.94 -14.73 13.05
N GLU A 187 8.79 -14.13 14.22
CA GLU A 187 8.27 -12.77 14.35
C GLU A 187 9.19 -11.73 13.69
N THR A 188 10.51 -11.88 13.89
CA THR A 188 11.52 -11.01 13.31
C THR A 188 11.57 -11.11 11.78
N ILE A 189 11.49 -12.33 11.24
CA ILE A 189 11.44 -12.59 9.80
C ILE A 189 10.18 -11.96 9.21
N SER A 190 9.03 -12.21 9.81
CA SER A 190 7.74 -11.65 9.34
C SER A 190 7.76 -10.11 9.27
N LYS A 191 8.35 -9.43 10.27
CA LYS A 191 8.53 -7.97 10.25
C LYS A 191 9.44 -7.55 9.10
N SER A 192 10.58 -8.22 8.93
CA SER A 192 11.56 -7.90 7.89
C SER A 192 11.03 -8.15 6.48
N GLU A 193 10.26 -9.22 6.27
CA GLU A 193 9.61 -9.53 4.99
C GLU A 193 8.58 -8.47 4.61
N ARG A 194 7.76 -7.99 5.57
CA ARG A 194 6.81 -6.89 5.32
C ARG A 194 7.50 -5.58 4.94
N GLU A 195 8.68 -5.30 5.51
CA GLU A 195 9.47 -4.12 5.15
C GLU A 195 10.06 -4.25 3.74
N LEU A 196 10.55 -5.44 3.37
CA LEU A 196 11.03 -5.74 2.02
C LEU A 196 9.92 -5.60 0.98
N GLU A 197 8.75 -6.17 1.24
CA GLU A 197 7.58 -6.08 0.37
C GLU A 197 7.14 -4.62 0.14
N LYS A 198 7.07 -3.80 1.21
CA LYS A 198 6.79 -2.38 1.09
C LYS A 198 7.81 -1.64 0.22
N ALA A 199 9.09 -2.00 0.35
CA ALA A 199 10.15 -1.37 -0.43
C ALA A 199 10.09 -1.77 -1.91
N GLU A 200 9.75 -3.02 -2.21
CA GLU A 200 9.55 -3.50 -3.58
C GLU A 200 8.34 -2.83 -4.22
N GLN A 201 7.22 -2.72 -3.50
CA GLN A 201 6.02 -2.02 -3.97
C GLN A 201 6.32 -0.56 -4.33
N GLN A 202 7.07 0.16 -3.50
CA GLN A 202 7.46 1.53 -3.79
C GLN A 202 8.33 1.67 -5.05
N ASN A 203 9.15 0.67 -5.38
CA ASN A 203 9.93 0.66 -6.61
C ASN A 203 9.05 0.44 -7.86
N ILE A 204 8.05 -0.42 -7.75
CA ILE A 204 7.07 -0.67 -8.81
C ILE A 204 6.26 0.60 -9.06
N ASP A 205 5.75 1.25 -8.01
CA ASP A 205 4.98 2.48 -8.09
C ASP A 205 5.78 3.61 -8.77
N MET A 206 7.08 3.71 -8.48
CA MET A 206 7.96 4.71 -9.10
C MET A 206 8.13 4.47 -10.61
N ARG A 207 8.32 3.22 -11.03
CA ARG A 207 8.44 2.88 -12.45
C ARG A 207 7.14 3.16 -13.21
N LEU A 208 6.01 2.82 -12.59
CA LEU A 208 4.69 3.09 -13.15
C LEU A 208 4.43 4.59 -13.26
N LEU A 209 4.78 5.37 -12.23
CA LEU A 209 4.71 6.83 -12.23
C LEU A 209 5.51 7.42 -13.40
N LEU A 210 6.77 7.03 -13.58
CA LEU A 210 7.61 7.51 -14.68
C LEU A 210 7.03 7.16 -16.03
N LYS A 211 6.56 5.92 -16.20
CA LYS A 211 5.91 5.49 -17.45
C LYS A 211 4.70 6.35 -17.75
N THR A 212 3.82 6.54 -16.77
CA THR A 212 2.60 7.35 -16.94
C THR A 212 2.95 8.81 -17.25
N LEU A 213 3.92 9.41 -16.57
CA LEU A 213 4.34 10.80 -16.81
C LEU A 213 4.95 10.99 -18.20
N ARG A 214 5.69 10.01 -18.72
CA ARG A 214 6.23 10.04 -20.09
C ARG A 214 5.12 9.95 -21.15
N GLU A 215 4.06 9.21 -20.87
CA GLU A 215 2.91 9.05 -21.76
C GLU A 215 1.97 10.28 -21.74
N LEU A 216 2.06 11.11 -20.69
CA LEU A 216 1.29 12.35 -20.54
C LEU A 216 1.95 13.51 -21.31
N THR A 217 1.89 13.49 -22.63
CA THR A 217 2.53 14.52 -23.47
C THR A 217 1.69 15.80 -23.62
N ASP A 218 0.37 15.70 -23.70
CA ASP A 218 -0.54 16.86 -23.85
C ASP A 218 -1.94 16.53 -23.35
N PHE A 219 -2.08 16.31 -22.04
CA PHE A 219 -3.43 16.11 -21.54
C PHE A 219 -4.10 17.47 -21.26
N ARG A 220 -5.31 17.64 -21.82
CA ARG A 220 -6.11 18.85 -21.62
C ARG A 220 -7.06 18.74 -20.45
N GLU A 221 -7.34 17.54 -20.00
CA GLU A 221 -8.32 17.22 -18.98
C GLU A 221 -7.85 16.09 -18.09
N LEU A 222 -8.21 16.14 -16.80
CA LEU A 222 -8.01 15.03 -15.89
C LEU A 222 -8.99 13.90 -16.21
N THR A 223 -8.47 12.72 -16.47
CA THR A 223 -9.29 11.51 -16.62
C THR A 223 -9.24 10.66 -15.36
N PRO A 224 -10.26 9.81 -15.10
CA PRO A 224 -10.22 8.86 -13.98
C PRO A 224 -8.96 7.99 -14.01
N THR A 225 -8.47 7.63 -15.19
CA THR A 225 -7.25 6.82 -15.35
C THR A 225 -6.03 7.56 -14.86
N ILE A 226 -5.83 8.83 -15.28
CA ILE A 226 -4.72 9.68 -14.84
C ILE A 226 -4.75 9.86 -13.32
N VAL A 227 -5.90 10.25 -12.77
CA VAL A 227 -6.06 10.49 -11.33
C VAL A 227 -5.77 9.24 -10.52
N ASN A 228 -6.32 8.09 -10.90
CA ASN A 228 -6.13 6.84 -10.17
C ASN A 228 -4.73 6.25 -10.32
N SER A 229 -4.01 6.52 -11.43
CA SER A 229 -2.64 6.04 -11.61
C SER A 229 -1.60 6.88 -10.89
N LEU A 230 -1.85 8.18 -10.68
CA LEU A 230 -0.88 9.10 -10.11
C LEU A 230 -1.17 9.47 -8.64
N ILE A 231 -2.43 9.35 -8.19
CA ILE A 231 -2.85 9.84 -6.88
C ILE A 231 -3.38 8.67 -6.03
N GLN A 232 -2.75 8.44 -4.89
CA GLN A 232 -3.22 7.47 -3.90
C GLN A 232 -4.10 8.13 -2.86
N ARG A 233 -3.76 9.36 -2.44
CA ARG A 233 -4.43 10.06 -1.35
C ARG A 233 -4.25 11.58 -1.49
N ILE A 234 -5.30 12.31 -1.15
CA ILE A 234 -5.31 13.77 -1.06
C ILE A 234 -5.75 14.14 0.36
N GLU A 235 -5.01 14.95 1.06
CA GLU A 235 -5.36 15.49 2.37
C GLU A 235 -5.72 16.96 2.25
N VAL A 236 -6.87 17.34 2.81
CA VAL A 236 -7.37 18.71 2.79
C VAL A 236 -7.23 19.30 4.18
N HIS A 237 -6.21 20.15 4.35
CA HIS A 237 -5.94 20.87 5.59
C HIS A 237 -6.76 22.17 5.66
N ASN A 238 -7.11 22.58 6.87
CA ASN A 238 -7.60 23.93 7.13
C ASN A 238 -6.42 24.87 7.25
N ASN A 239 -6.56 26.07 6.71
CA ASN A 239 -5.63 27.18 6.98
C ASN A 239 -5.99 27.86 8.29
#